data_b79c83aca16988e229971581068b1e89
#
_entry.id   b79c83aca16988e229971581068b1e89
#
_cell.length_a   1.000
_cell.length_b   1.000
_cell.length_c   1.000
_cell.angle_alpha   90.00
_cell.angle_beta   90.00
_cell.angle_gamma   90.00
#
_symmetry.space_group_name_H-M   'P 1'
#
loop_
_entity.id
_entity.type
_entity.pdbx_description
1 polymer ?
#
loop_
_entity_poly.entity_id
_entity_poly.type
_entity_poly.pdbx_seq_one_letter_code
_entity_poly.pdbx_strand_id
1 'polypeptide(L)'
;ITNHIARTRGGPLGAQTPAEQALIDQWTLLAVTAVETPALEILNVQGAGGDKTPEGQGAIAINAEKLRRPLKRLEAHLADHSHLVGDRFTVADLNLAECLRYAQGHPTLLAEFPAVKAWLETCQSRAAFQRMWAARLAEPA
;
A
#
# COMPACT_ATOMS: atom_id res chain seq x y z
N ILE A 1 5.55 -14.44 2.77
CA ILE A 1 5.09 -14.95 4.09
C ILE A 1 3.59 -14.68 4.26
N THR A 2 3.09 -13.44 4.12
CA THR A 2 1.68 -13.06 4.32
C THR A 2 0.72 -13.89 3.48
N ASN A 3 0.97 -14.07 2.17
CA ASN A 3 0.14 -14.91 1.29
C ASN A 3 0.11 -16.38 1.71
N HIS A 4 1.22 -16.92 2.23
CA HIS A 4 1.25 -18.28 2.75
C HIS A 4 0.36 -18.43 3.98
N ILE A 5 0.46 -17.50 4.92
CA ILE A 5 -0.38 -17.49 6.13
C ILE A 5 -1.85 -17.34 5.77
N ALA A 6 -2.19 -16.40 4.88
CA ALA A 6 -3.56 -16.18 4.42
C ALA A 6 -4.16 -17.44 3.78
N ARG A 7 -3.36 -18.15 2.96
CA ARG A 7 -3.78 -19.38 2.28
C ARG A 7 -3.98 -20.56 3.23
N THR A 8 -3.17 -20.66 4.27
CA THR A 8 -3.17 -21.82 5.18
C THR A 8 -3.96 -21.60 6.47
N ARG A 9 -4.07 -20.37 6.95
CA ARG A 9 -4.64 -20.01 8.26
C ARG A 9 -5.52 -18.77 8.23
N GLY A 10 -5.58 -18.07 7.11
CA GLY A 10 -6.13 -16.71 7.05
C GLY A 10 -7.65 -16.61 7.04
N GLY A 11 -8.40 -17.72 6.92
CA GLY A 11 -9.85 -17.66 6.84
C GLY A 11 -10.33 -16.66 5.78
N PRO A 12 -11.07 -15.60 6.14
CA PRO A 12 -11.59 -14.62 5.19
C PRO A 12 -10.52 -13.75 4.52
N LEU A 13 -9.28 -13.73 5.02
CA LEU A 13 -8.17 -13.01 4.39
C LEU A 13 -7.60 -13.75 3.18
N GLY A 14 -7.81 -15.05 3.10
CA GLY A 14 -7.38 -15.89 1.97
C GLY A 14 -8.39 -15.90 0.83
N ALA A 15 -7.96 -16.49 -0.29
CA ALA A 15 -8.81 -16.73 -1.45
C ALA A 15 -9.88 -17.78 -1.12
N GLN A 16 -11.10 -17.57 -1.65
CA GLN A 16 -12.20 -18.54 -1.57
C GLN A 16 -12.30 -19.40 -2.84
N THR A 17 -11.67 -18.93 -3.94
CA THR A 17 -11.64 -19.64 -5.23
C THR A 17 -10.24 -19.54 -5.85
N PRO A 18 -9.90 -20.44 -6.80
CA PRO A 18 -8.68 -20.31 -7.58
C PRO A 18 -8.55 -18.98 -8.35
N ALA A 19 -9.66 -18.43 -8.82
CA ALA A 19 -9.69 -17.14 -9.51
C ALA A 19 -9.31 -15.99 -8.55
N GLU A 20 -9.86 -15.99 -7.33
CA GLU A 20 -9.46 -15.02 -6.30
C GLU A 20 -7.98 -15.17 -5.93
N GLN A 21 -7.46 -16.39 -5.87
CA GLN A 21 -6.02 -16.60 -5.60
C GLN A 21 -5.15 -15.95 -6.67
N ALA A 22 -5.52 -16.10 -7.94
CA ALA A 22 -4.80 -15.45 -9.04
C ALA A 22 -4.84 -13.92 -8.94
N LEU A 23 -5.97 -13.34 -8.55
CA LEU A 23 -6.09 -11.90 -8.32
C LEU A 23 -5.27 -11.43 -7.11
N ILE A 24 -5.28 -12.17 -6.01
CA ILE A 24 -4.44 -11.89 -4.84
C ILE A 24 -2.96 -11.87 -5.23
N ASP A 25 -2.51 -12.87 -5.99
CA ASP A 25 -1.13 -12.96 -6.44
C ASP A 25 -0.79 -11.81 -7.39
N GLN A 26 -1.70 -11.44 -8.30
CA GLN A 26 -1.53 -10.30 -9.21
C GLN A 26 -1.36 -8.96 -8.44
N TRP A 27 -2.22 -8.67 -7.47
CA TRP A 27 -2.12 -7.45 -6.68
C TRP A 27 -0.89 -7.44 -5.77
N THR A 28 -0.54 -8.60 -5.20
CA THR A 28 0.69 -8.75 -4.42
C THR A 28 1.94 -8.50 -5.27
N LEU A 29 1.98 -9.03 -6.49
CA LEU A 29 3.08 -8.77 -7.42
C LEU A 29 3.17 -7.29 -7.79
N LEU A 30 2.05 -6.63 -8.05
CA LEU A 30 2.04 -5.18 -8.29
C LEU A 30 2.62 -4.42 -7.09
N ALA A 31 2.23 -4.80 -5.86
CA ALA A 31 2.73 -4.17 -4.64
C ALA A 31 4.26 -4.24 -4.57
N VAL A 32 4.85 -5.44 -4.69
CA VAL A 32 6.30 -5.63 -4.49
C VAL A 32 7.16 -5.23 -5.69
N THR A 33 6.61 -5.22 -6.91
CA THR A 33 7.40 -4.92 -8.12
C THR A 33 7.28 -3.48 -8.60
N ALA A 34 6.16 -2.81 -8.32
CA ALA A 34 5.90 -1.49 -8.87
C ALA A 34 5.65 -0.39 -7.81
N VAL A 35 5.25 -0.78 -6.59
CA VAL A 35 4.88 0.18 -5.53
C VAL A 35 5.94 0.24 -4.43
N GLU A 36 6.41 -0.89 -3.91
CA GLU A 36 7.25 -0.94 -2.71
C GLU A 36 8.52 -0.12 -2.84
N THR A 37 9.33 -0.39 -3.86
CA THR A 37 10.64 0.28 -4.02
C THR A 37 10.50 1.80 -4.12
N PRO A 38 9.72 2.38 -5.04
CA PRO A 38 9.61 3.83 -5.13
C PRO A 38 8.93 4.46 -3.90
N ALA A 39 8.00 3.78 -3.25
CA ALA A 39 7.38 4.28 -2.02
C ALA A 39 8.37 4.29 -0.84
N LEU A 40 9.17 3.23 -0.70
CA LEU A 40 10.20 3.11 0.34
C LEU A 40 11.31 4.16 0.14
N GLU A 41 11.71 4.43 -1.11
CA GLU A 41 12.69 5.49 -1.42
C GLU A 41 12.18 6.87 -0.99
N ILE A 42 10.90 7.18 -1.21
CA ILE A 42 10.30 8.43 -0.71
C ILE A 42 10.42 8.50 0.82
N LEU A 43 10.04 7.43 1.52
CA LEU A 43 10.13 7.35 2.99
C LEU A 43 11.57 7.58 3.47
N ASN A 44 12.54 6.88 2.86
CA ASN A 44 13.95 6.94 3.26
C ASN A 44 14.53 8.35 3.06
N VAL A 45 14.25 8.98 1.91
CA VAL A 45 14.71 10.35 1.62
C VAL A 45 14.11 11.34 2.62
N GLN A 46 12.81 11.23 2.91
CA GLN A 46 12.14 12.07 3.90
C GLN A 46 12.69 11.84 5.32
N GLY A 47 12.87 10.57 5.72
CA GLY A 47 13.44 10.21 7.01
C GLY A 47 14.86 10.73 7.24
N ALA A 48 15.63 10.87 6.17
CA ALA A 48 16.96 11.49 6.19
C ALA A 48 16.93 13.03 6.10
N GLY A 49 15.75 13.67 6.06
CA GLY A 49 15.62 15.12 5.90
C GLY A 49 15.88 15.62 4.48
N GLY A 50 15.91 14.73 3.49
CA GLY A 50 16.16 15.06 2.09
C GLY A 50 15.04 15.89 1.42
N ASP A 51 13.85 15.88 2.01
CA ASP A 51 12.75 16.76 1.62
C ASP A 51 13.11 18.27 1.67
N LYS A 52 14.17 18.62 2.41
CA LYS A 52 14.67 19.98 2.58
C LYS A 52 15.83 20.32 1.63
N THR A 53 16.29 19.38 0.82
CA THR A 53 17.41 19.59 -0.13
C THR A 53 16.95 19.47 -1.58
N PRO A 54 17.53 20.19 -2.54
CA PRO A 54 17.18 20.08 -3.96
C PRO A 54 17.35 18.66 -4.50
N GLU A 55 18.41 17.96 -4.12
CA GLU A 55 18.72 16.59 -4.53
C GLU A 55 17.66 15.61 -4.02
N GLY A 56 17.28 15.72 -2.75
CA GLY A 56 16.27 14.86 -2.15
C GLY A 56 14.86 15.14 -2.70
N GLN A 57 14.52 16.41 -2.93
CA GLN A 57 13.26 16.78 -3.61
C GLN A 57 13.20 16.19 -5.03
N GLY A 58 14.31 16.22 -5.77
CA GLY A 58 14.43 15.57 -7.08
C GLY A 58 14.22 14.06 -7.00
N ALA A 59 14.84 13.39 -6.03
CA ALA A 59 14.66 11.96 -5.80
C ALA A 59 13.22 11.60 -5.44
N ILE A 60 12.57 12.38 -4.58
CA ILE A 60 11.15 12.21 -4.22
C ILE A 60 10.27 12.37 -5.47
N ALA A 61 10.48 13.40 -6.28
CA ALA A 61 9.70 13.65 -7.49
C ALA A 61 9.82 12.50 -8.51
N ILE A 62 11.03 11.98 -8.73
CA ILE A 62 11.27 10.83 -9.62
C ILE A 62 10.52 9.59 -9.13
N ASN A 63 10.54 9.30 -7.83
CA ASN A 63 9.87 8.13 -7.28
C ASN A 63 8.34 8.30 -7.22
N ALA A 64 7.84 9.51 -6.96
CA ALA A 64 6.43 9.83 -7.09
C ALA A 64 5.92 9.63 -8.54
N GLU A 65 6.70 10.03 -9.55
CA GLU A 65 6.34 9.79 -10.95
C GLU A 65 6.24 8.29 -11.28
N LYS A 66 7.17 7.47 -10.77
CA LYS A 66 7.10 5.99 -10.93
C LYS A 66 5.82 5.41 -10.33
N LEU A 67 5.32 5.98 -9.23
CA LEU A 67 4.10 5.53 -8.57
C LEU A 67 2.83 5.88 -9.34
N ARG A 68 2.79 6.92 -10.17
CA ARG A 68 1.57 7.35 -10.86
C ARG A 68 0.94 6.27 -11.73
N ARG A 69 1.75 5.46 -12.42
CA ARG A 69 1.21 4.37 -13.26
C ARG A 69 0.49 3.28 -12.45
N PRO A 70 1.09 2.67 -11.42
CA PRO A 70 0.38 1.70 -10.58
C PRO A 70 -0.79 2.34 -9.83
N LEU A 71 -0.69 3.61 -9.36
CA LEU A 71 -1.77 4.30 -8.69
C LEU A 71 -2.97 4.58 -9.62
N LYS A 72 -2.76 4.95 -10.88
CA LYS A 72 -3.85 5.07 -11.88
C LYS A 72 -4.60 3.77 -12.07
N ARG A 73 -3.90 2.63 -12.12
CA ARG A 73 -4.53 1.31 -12.22
C ARG A 73 -5.36 0.99 -10.96
N LEU A 74 -4.81 1.29 -9.80
CA LEU A 74 -5.47 1.08 -8.52
C LEU A 74 -6.70 1.98 -8.36
N GLU A 75 -6.58 3.26 -8.72
CA GLU A 75 -7.68 4.23 -8.73
C GLU A 75 -8.85 3.76 -9.59
N ALA A 76 -8.57 3.34 -10.82
CA ALA A 76 -9.60 2.83 -11.74
C ALA A 76 -10.31 1.59 -11.18
N HIS A 77 -9.58 0.69 -10.50
CA HIS A 77 -10.19 -0.48 -9.87
C HIS A 77 -11.07 -0.08 -8.68
N LEU A 78 -10.57 0.79 -7.80
CA LEU A 78 -11.25 1.20 -6.58
C LEU A 78 -12.40 2.18 -6.81
N ALA A 79 -12.56 2.73 -8.02
CA ALA A 79 -13.73 3.51 -8.40
C ALA A 79 -15.02 2.66 -8.37
N ASP A 80 -14.91 1.36 -8.68
CA ASP A 80 -16.04 0.44 -8.77
C ASP A 80 -16.03 -0.66 -7.69
N HIS A 81 -14.96 -0.76 -6.89
CA HIS A 81 -14.76 -1.82 -5.89
C HIS A 81 -14.32 -1.25 -4.54
N SER A 82 -14.85 -1.78 -3.47
CA SER A 82 -14.44 -1.38 -2.11
C SER A 82 -13.10 -1.95 -1.66
N HIS A 83 -12.67 -3.07 -2.29
CA HIS A 83 -11.44 -3.81 -1.97
C HIS A 83 -10.82 -4.39 -3.24
N LEU A 84 -9.63 -4.93 -3.13
CA LEU A 84 -8.88 -5.44 -4.28
C LEU A 84 -9.43 -6.76 -4.84
N VAL A 85 -9.98 -7.62 -3.97
CA VAL A 85 -10.49 -8.94 -4.36
C VAL A 85 -11.75 -9.28 -3.57
N GLY A 86 -12.83 -9.63 -4.28
CA GLY A 86 -14.04 -10.21 -3.70
C GLY A 86 -14.83 -9.29 -2.75
N ASP A 87 -14.75 -7.97 -2.93
CA ASP A 87 -15.47 -6.95 -2.15
C ASP A 87 -15.34 -7.10 -0.62
N ARG A 88 -14.24 -7.66 -0.17
CA ARG A 88 -13.86 -7.82 1.23
C ARG A 88 -12.37 -7.60 1.42
N PHE A 89 -11.98 -7.23 2.63
CA PHE A 89 -10.56 -7.10 2.97
C PHE A 89 -9.87 -8.46 2.90
N THR A 90 -8.83 -8.56 2.06
CA THR A 90 -8.01 -9.75 1.85
C THR A 90 -6.53 -9.45 2.10
N VAL A 91 -5.69 -10.48 1.98
CA VAL A 91 -4.24 -10.31 2.05
C VAL A 91 -3.69 -9.44 0.90
N ALA A 92 -4.41 -9.30 -0.21
CA ALA A 92 -4.05 -8.37 -1.28
C ALA A 92 -4.10 -6.92 -0.79
N ASP A 93 -5.18 -6.54 -0.10
CA ASP A 93 -5.33 -5.22 0.51
C ASP A 93 -4.25 -4.97 1.55
N LEU A 94 -3.97 -5.96 2.42
CA LEU A 94 -2.92 -5.87 3.42
C LEU A 94 -1.55 -5.58 2.79
N ASN A 95 -1.15 -6.36 1.80
CA ASN A 95 0.16 -6.24 1.17
C ASN A 95 0.32 -4.90 0.45
N LEU A 96 -0.68 -4.52 -0.36
CA LEU A 96 -0.57 -3.29 -1.15
C LEU A 96 -0.69 -2.04 -0.28
N ALA A 97 -1.57 -2.04 0.73
CA ALA A 97 -1.70 -0.93 1.67
C ALA A 97 -0.40 -0.69 2.46
N GLU A 98 0.28 -1.76 2.90
CA GLU A 98 1.56 -1.63 3.61
C GLU A 98 2.67 -1.07 2.72
N CYS A 99 2.78 -1.52 1.46
CA CYS A 99 3.76 -0.95 0.53
C CYS A 99 3.45 0.53 0.24
N LEU A 100 2.19 0.87 0.01
CA LEU A 100 1.79 2.23 -0.33
C LEU A 100 1.92 3.20 0.85
N ARG A 101 1.78 2.70 2.08
CA ARG A 101 1.95 3.50 3.31
C ARG A 101 3.28 4.25 3.35
N TYR A 102 4.33 3.71 2.78
CA TYR A 102 5.63 4.37 2.72
C TYR A 102 5.62 5.70 1.95
N ALA A 103 4.69 5.86 1.00
CA ALA A 103 4.54 7.10 0.24
C ALA A 103 3.56 8.11 0.87
N GLN A 104 2.92 7.80 2.01
CA GLN A 104 1.93 8.68 2.64
C GLN A 104 2.49 10.03 3.11
N GLY A 105 3.78 10.09 3.40
CA GLY A 105 4.46 11.35 3.73
C GLY A 105 4.59 12.33 2.55
N HIS A 106 4.34 11.89 1.31
CA HIS A 106 4.37 12.80 0.16
C HIS A 106 3.16 13.76 0.19
N PRO A 107 3.39 15.09 0.10
CA PRO A 107 2.36 16.08 0.42
C PRO A 107 1.14 16.04 -0.51
N THR A 108 1.30 15.66 -1.76
CA THR A 108 0.24 15.79 -2.78
C THR A 108 -0.06 14.50 -3.55
N LEU A 109 0.81 13.49 -3.55
CA LEU A 109 0.68 12.32 -4.42
C LEU A 109 -0.65 11.60 -4.26
N LEU A 110 -1.05 11.28 -3.04
CA LEU A 110 -2.31 10.56 -2.80
C LEU A 110 -3.55 11.43 -3.00
N ALA A 111 -3.42 12.76 -2.98
CA ALA A 111 -4.52 13.65 -3.31
C ALA A 111 -4.92 13.60 -4.79
N GLU A 112 -4.01 13.16 -5.67
CA GLU A 112 -4.29 12.92 -7.10
C GLU A 112 -5.15 11.67 -7.33
N PHE A 113 -5.31 10.79 -6.30
CA PHE A 113 -5.95 9.48 -6.37
C PHE A 113 -6.94 9.29 -5.20
N PRO A 114 -8.11 9.94 -5.25
CA PRO A 114 -9.04 9.98 -4.12
C PRO A 114 -9.61 8.62 -3.72
N ALA A 115 -9.88 7.71 -4.66
CA ALA A 115 -10.36 6.37 -4.32
C ALA A 115 -9.26 5.53 -3.63
N VAL A 116 -8.02 5.64 -4.10
CA VAL A 116 -6.85 5.01 -3.45
C VAL A 116 -6.67 5.55 -2.03
N LYS A 117 -6.76 6.87 -1.86
CA LYS A 117 -6.63 7.50 -0.54
C LYS A 117 -7.70 6.99 0.42
N ALA A 118 -8.97 7.01 0.02
CA ALA A 118 -10.08 6.53 0.84
C ALA A 118 -9.95 5.03 1.19
N TRP A 119 -9.54 4.21 0.22
CA TRP A 119 -9.28 2.79 0.44
C TRP A 119 -8.13 2.57 1.45
N LEU A 120 -7.03 3.30 1.32
CA LEU A 120 -5.89 3.20 2.25
C LEU A 120 -6.30 3.59 3.68
N GLU A 121 -7.06 4.68 3.84
CA GLU A 121 -7.64 5.10 5.11
C GLU A 121 -8.55 4.01 5.70
N THR A 122 -9.37 3.37 4.88
CA THR A 122 -10.22 2.23 5.28
C THR A 122 -9.38 1.04 5.76
N CYS A 123 -8.33 0.67 5.04
CA CYS A 123 -7.41 -0.37 5.46
C CYS A 123 -6.76 -0.06 6.83
N GLN A 124 -6.37 1.18 7.04
CA GLN A 124 -5.71 1.65 8.26
C GLN A 124 -6.67 1.88 9.44
N SER A 125 -7.96 2.07 9.20
CA SER A 125 -8.97 2.16 10.25
C SER A 125 -9.25 0.83 10.95
N ARG A 126 -8.81 -0.29 10.39
CA ARG A 126 -9.01 -1.62 10.98
C ARG A 126 -8.34 -1.73 12.33
N ALA A 127 -9.06 -2.30 13.30
CA ALA A 127 -8.55 -2.45 14.67
C ALA A 127 -7.20 -3.19 14.77
N ALA A 128 -6.95 -4.15 13.86
CA ALA A 128 -5.67 -4.86 13.80
C ALA A 128 -4.51 -3.93 13.39
N PHE A 129 -4.74 -3.08 12.37
CA PHE A 129 -3.75 -2.07 11.97
C PHE A 129 -3.50 -1.07 13.10
N GLN A 130 -4.54 -0.54 13.71
CA GLN A 130 -4.43 0.43 14.80
C GLN A 130 -3.63 -0.11 16.00
N ARG A 131 -3.86 -1.37 16.39
CA ARG A 131 -3.07 -2.02 17.46
C ARG A 131 -1.59 -2.19 17.07
N MET A 132 -1.34 -2.67 15.85
CA MET A 132 0.03 -2.83 15.33
C MET A 132 0.75 -1.48 15.30
N TRP A 133 0.09 -0.45 14.78
CA TRP A 133 0.69 0.87 14.64
C TRP A 133 0.98 1.53 16.00
N ALA A 134 0.06 1.40 16.96
CA ALA A 134 0.29 1.88 18.32
C ALA A 134 1.49 1.16 18.97
N ALA A 135 1.62 -0.16 18.79
CA ALA A 135 2.78 -0.91 19.28
C ALA A 135 4.08 -0.43 18.61
N ARG A 136 4.07 -0.21 17.29
CA ARG A 136 5.22 0.32 16.54
C ARG A 136 5.68 1.68 17.04
N LEU A 137 4.75 2.58 17.34
CA LEU A 137 5.07 3.92 17.85
C LEU A 137 5.60 3.90 19.29
N ALA A 138 5.34 2.84 20.05
CA ALA A 138 5.83 2.65 21.40
C ALA A 138 7.23 1.99 21.46
N GLU A 139 7.77 1.52 20.33
CA GLU A 139 9.12 0.97 20.28
C GLU A 139 10.15 2.06 20.53
N PRO A 140 11.18 1.81 21.37
CA PRO A 140 12.28 2.76 21.54
C PRO A 140 13.03 2.93 20.20
N ALA A 141 13.48 4.17 19.97
CA ALA A 141 14.26 4.53 18.78
C ALA A 141 15.65 3.85 18.77
#